data_8b51225a54c5cbc56e534c61270a861c
#
_entry.id   8b51225a54c5cbc56e534c61270a861c
#
_cell.length_a   1.000
_cell.length_b   1.000
_cell.length_c   1.000
_cell.angle_alpha   90.00
_cell.angle_beta   90.00
_cell.angle_gamma   90.00
#
_symmetry.space_group_name_H-M   'P 1'
#
loop_
_entity.id
_entity.type
_entity.pdbx_description
1 polymer ?
#
loop_
_entity_poly.entity_id
_entity_poly.type
_entity_poly.pdbx_seq_one_letter_code
_entity_poly.pdbx_strand_id
1 'polypeptide(L)'
;MKYRTSLVGLLFGLVSSLYANFALAINDMPGGPSRFQLNLQPAATKVAEEVAVLHWMMLIICAVIFVAVFGVMFYSIFKHRKSLGHKAASFHESTTVEIIWTVVPLIIVIAMALPATKTVVAMKDTTNADITIKVTGYQWKWGYDYIKGEGEGVSFLQTLTTPREQINNQAEKSTTYLVDVDNEMVVPVGKKIRMVTTANDVIHSWTIPAFGVKQDAIPGFVRDTWFRAEKTGTFYGQCSELCGKEHAFMPIAVKVVTDAEYTTWVAEKKKQMAALADDPTKTFTMDELKQRGEKVYASNCAACHMPNGKGAGAFPGLDGSKVVLGPKDAQYKILLQGKGAMPKWTQLNDVELAAVMTYTRNAWGNKTGELIQPKDFTTARAAK
;
A
#
# COMPACT_ATOMS: atom_id res chain seq x y z
N MET A 1 -20.07 28.76 -45.94
CA MET A 1 -18.88 29.21 -45.17
C MET A 1 -19.12 29.45 -43.67
N LYS A 2 -20.36 29.64 -43.21
CA LYS A 2 -20.68 29.97 -41.79
C LYS A 2 -20.57 28.78 -40.79
N TYR A 3 -20.56 27.54 -41.23
CA TYR A 3 -20.50 26.37 -40.32
C TYR A 3 -19.07 25.89 -39.99
N ARG A 4 -18.04 26.30 -40.76
CA ARG A 4 -16.64 25.93 -40.47
C ARG A 4 -16.03 26.68 -39.28
N THR A 5 -16.44 27.92 -39.09
CA THR A 5 -15.97 28.77 -37.97
C THR A 5 -16.56 28.32 -36.62
N SER A 6 -17.78 27.78 -36.60
CA SER A 6 -18.40 27.28 -35.35
C SER A 6 -17.78 25.96 -34.85
N LEU A 7 -17.35 25.07 -35.77
CA LEU A 7 -16.74 23.79 -35.36
C LEU A 7 -15.34 23.97 -34.79
N VAL A 8 -14.55 24.88 -35.37
CA VAL A 8 -13.22 25.22 -34.88
C VAL A 8 -13.32 25.96 -33.52
N GLY A 9 -14.30 26.83 -33.35
CA GLY A 9 -14.59 27.50 -32.09
C GLY A 9 -15.04 26.54 -30.98
N LEU A 10 -15.86 25.53 -31.30
CA LEU A 10 -16.28 24.49 -30.40
C LEU A 10 -15.12 23.56 -29.97
N LEU A 11 -14.28 23.17 -30.96
CA LEU A 11 -13.07 22.37 -30.65
C LEU A 11 -12.06 23.15 -29.80
N PHE A 12 -11.85 24.44 -30.10
CA PHE A 12 -10.98 25.28 -29.31
C PHE A 12 -11.56 25.51 -27.88
N GLY A 13 -12.87 25.69 -27.75
CA GLY A 13 -13.56 25.78 -26.45
C GLY A 13 -13.47 24.49 -25.64
N LEU A 14 -13.62 23.33 -26.28
CA LEU A 14 -13.47 22.01 -25.63
C LEU A 14 -12.02 21.75 -25.19
N VAL A 15 -11.05 22.03 -26.06
CA VAL A 15 -9.62 21.90 -25.75
C VAL A 15 -9.23 22.87 -24.62
N SER A 16 -9.70 24.12 -24.66
CA SER A 16 -9.44 25.11 -23.60
C SER A 16 -10.10 24.75 -22.29
N SER A 17 -11.31 24.17 -22.30
CA SER A 17 -11.98 23.70 -21.07
C SER A 17 -11.33 22.45 -20.50
N LEU A 18 -10.80 21.56 -21.33
CA LEU A 18 -9.97 20.44 -20.89
C LEU A 18 -8.66 20.94 -20.26
N TYR A 19 -7.97 21.89 -20.90
CA TYR A 19 -6.75 22.50 -20.34
C TYR A 19 -7.01 23.25 -19.02
N ALA A 20 -8.12 23.96 -18.91
CA ALA A 20 -8.51 24.66 -17.67
C ALA A 20 -8.78 23.68 -16.52
N ASN A 21 -9.40 22.53 -16.79
CA ASN A 21 -9.58 21.49 -15.77
C ASN A 21 -8.27 20.81 -15.36
N PHE A 22 -7.29 20.69 -16.25
CA PHE A 22 -5.94 20.23 -15.89
C PHE A 22 -5.16 21.24 -15.05
N ALA A 23 -5.38 22.53 -15.23
CA ALA A 23 -4.74 23.59 -14.44
C ALA A 23 -5.36 23.76 -13.04
N LEU A 24 -6.60 23.31 -12.83
CA LEU A 24 -7.33 23.40 -11.55
C LEU A 24 -7.23 22.14 -10.71
N ALA A 25 -6.51 21.09 -11.14
CA ALA A 25 -6.15 19.97 -10.29
C ALA A 25 -5.07 20.41 -9.29
N ILE A 26 -5.44 21.27 -8.36
CA ILE A 26 -4.62 21.57 -7.18
C ILE A 26 -4.48 20.25 -6.46
N ASN A 27 -3.25 19.81 -6.26
CA ASN A 27 -2.95 18.64 -5.48
C ASN A 27 -3.18 18.99 -4.01
N ASP A 28 -4.40 18.75 -3.51
CA ASP A 28 -4.81 19.05 -2.14
C ASP A 28 -3.97 18.27 -1.11
N MET A 29 -3.28 17.22 -1.55
CA MET A 29 -2.40 16.39 -0.74
C MET A 29 -1.08 16.15 -1.50
N PRO A 30 -0.07 17.01 -1.32
CA PRO A 30 1.25 16.79 -1.90
C PRO A 30 1.78 15.39 -1.54
N GLY A 31 2.23 14.62 -2.53
CA GLY A 31 2.68 13.24 -2.33
C GLY A 31 1.59 12.18 -2.21
N GLY A 32 0.33 12.56 -2.28
CA GLY A 32 -0.85 11.69 -2.25
C GLY A 32 -1.75 11.85 -3.48
N PRO A 33 -2.92 11.20 -3.46
CA PRO A 33 -3.92 11.35 -4.51
C PRO A 33 -4.51 12.76 -4.48
N SER A 34 -4.72 13.35 -5.66
CA SER A 34 -5.45 14.60 -5.79
C SER A 34 -6.92 14.36 -6.15
N ARG A 35 -7.77 15.32 -5.78
CA ARG A 35 -9.19 15.26 -6.08
C ARG A 35 -9.41 15.22 -7.61
N PHE A 36 -10.21 14.26 -8.08
CA PHE A 36 -10.47 14.03 -9.51
C PHE A 36 -9.21 13.74 -10.35
N GLN A 37 -8.19 13.16 -9.76
CA GLN A 37 -6.97 12.79 -10.47
C GLN A 37 -7.28 11.85 -11.63
N LEU A 38 -6.94 12.27 -12.85
CA LEU A 38 -7.15 11.48 -14.08
C LEU A 38 -5.87 10.79 -14.58
N ASN A 39 -4.73 11.04 -13.95
CA ASN A 39 -3.44 10.54 -14.40
C ASN A 39 -2.55 10.15 -13.20
N LEU A 40 -1.31 9.73 -13.49
CA LEU A 40 -0.35 9.36 -12.45
C LEU A 40 -0.07 10.53 -11.50
N GLN A 41 0.24 10.20 -10.25
CA GLN A 41 0.69 11.18 -9.26
C GLN A 41 2.00 11.83 -9.72
N PRO A 42 2.29 13.08 -9.29
CA PRO A 42 3.56 13.73 -9.56
C PRO A 42 4.74 12.87 -9.09
N ALA A 43 5.68 12.61 -9.99
CA ALA A 43 6.85 11.78 -9.69
C ALA A 43 7.75 12.40 -8.62
N ALA A 44 8.19 11.60 -7.67
CA ALA A 44 9.15 11.97 -6.63
C ALA A 44 10.46 11.17 -6.71
N THR A 45 10.59 10.29 -7.70
CA THR A 45 11.80 9.49 -7.98
C THR A 45 12.09 9.47 -9.47
N LYS A 46 13.32 9.20 -9.85
CA LYS A 46 13.70 9.03 -11.26
C LYS A 46 12.95 7.89 -11.94
N VAL A 47 12.73 6.79 -11.25
CA VAL A 47 11.95 5.65 -11.77
C VAL A 47 10.51 6.07 -12.08
N ALA A 48 9.87 6.83 -11.19
CA ALA A 48 8.51 7.33 -11.42
C ALA A 48 8.45 8.30 -12.62
N GLU A 49 9.46 9.12 -12.83
CA GLU A 49 9.58 9.98 -14.02
C GLU A 49 9.67 9.14 -15.31
N GLU A 50 10.52 8.11 -15.34
CA GLU A 50 10.64 7.20 -16.48
C GLU A 50 9.32 6.47 -16.78
N VAL A 51 8.63 5.99 -15.72
CA VAL A 51 7.29 5.38 -15.84
C VAL A 51 6.28 6.38 -16.42
N ALA A 52 6.30 7.63 -15.97
CA ALA A 52 5.43 8.68 -16.50
C ALA A 52 5.71 8.96 -18.00
N VAL A 53 6.98 9.00 -18.40
CA VAL A 53 7.35 9.16 -19.82
C VAL A 53 6.83 7.99 -20.67
N LEU A 54 7.02 6.74 -20.21
CA LEU A 54 6.50 5.55 -20.89
C LEU A 54 4.97 5.59 -21.00
N HIS A 55 4.28 5.98 -19.93
CA HIS A 55 2.84 6.14 -19.91
C HIS A 55 2.34 7.16 -20.95
N TRP A 56 2.95 8.35 -20.99
CA TRP A 56 2.58 9.37 -21.97
C TRP A 56 2.86 8.94 -23.39
N MET A 57 4.00 8.29 -23.64
CA MET A 57 4.34 7.74 -24.95
C MET A 57 3.27 6.76 -25.43
N MET A 58 2.88 5.81 -24.57
CA MET A 58 1.84 4.84 -24.87
C MET A 58 0.47 5.49 -25.10
N LEU A 59 0.10 6.45 -24.25
CA LEU A 59 -1.17 7.17 -24.37
C LEU A 59 -1.27 7.95 -25.67
N ILE A 60 -0.19 8.63 -26.09
CA ILE A 60 -0.14 9.37 -27.37
C ILE A 60 -0.28 8.40 -28.55
N ILE A 61 0.46 7.28 -28.55
CA ILE A 61 0.36 6.26 -29.61
C ILE A 61 -1.09 5.73 -29.69
N CYS A 62 -1.69 5.37 -28.56
CA CYS A 62 -3.07 4.90 -28.51
C CYS A 62 -4.06 5.96 -29.02
N ALA A 63 -3.88 7.22 -28.65
CA ALA A 63 -4.73 8.33 -29.11
C ALA A 63 -4.61 8.53 -30.64
N VAL A 64 -3.40 8.47 -31.18
CA VAL A 64 -3.18 8.57 -32.64
C VAL A 64 -3.86 7.42 -33.38
N ILE A 65 -3.68 6.19 -32.90
CA ILE A 65 -4.32 5.00 -33.52
C ILE A 65 -5.84 5.13 -33.44
N PHE A 66 -6.36 5.50 -32.24
CA PHE A 66 -7.80 5.71 -32.04
C PHE A 66 -8.37 6.73 -33.05
N VAL A 67 -7.76 7.91 -33.14
CA VAL A 67 -8.22 8.97 -34.05
C VAL A 67 -8.14 8.52 -35.51
N ALA A 68 -7.07 7.82 -35.89
CA ALA A 68 -6.90 7.32 -37.26
C ALA A 68 -7.98 6.28 -37.62
N VAL A 69 -8.15 5.27 -36.78
CA VAL A 69 -9.10 4.17 -37.03
C VAL A 69 -10.55 4.67 -37.02
N PHE A 70 -10.94 5.39 -35.95
CA PHE A 70 -12.30 5.92 -35.87
C PHE A 70 -12.56 7.01 -36.89
N GLY A 71 -11.55 7.81 -37.23
CA GLY A 71 -11.65 8.80 -38.31
C GLY A 71 -11.98 8.17 -39.66
N VAL A 72 -11.25 7.12 -40.06
CA VAL A 72 -11.52 6.35 -41.28
C VAL A 72 -12.89 5.67 -41.20
N MET A 73 -13.23 5.07 -40.07
CA MET A 73 -14.52 4.42 -39.86
C MET A 73 -15.67 5.40 -40.02
N PHE A 74 -15.65 6.53 -39.36
CA PHE A 74 -16.71 7.54 -39.45
C PHE A 74 -16.76 8.18 -40.84
N TYR A 75 -15.59 8.47 -41.43
CA TYR A 75 -15.55 8.93 -42.83
C TYR A 75 -16.27 7.94 -43.75
N SER A 76 -16.00 6.65 -43.64
CA SER A 76 -16.64 5.60 -44.46
C SER A 76 -18.14 5.53 -44.20
N ILE A 77 -18.58 5.55 -42.95
CA ILE A 77 -20.00 5.53 -42.58
C ILE A 77 -20.75 6.71 -43.16
N PHE A 78 -20.21 7.93 -43.09
CA PHE A 78 -20.87 9.13 -43.61
C PHE A 78 -20.78 9.28 -45.11
N LYS A 79 -19.61 9.00 -45.68
CA LYS A 79 -19.32 9.24 -47.10
C LYS A 79 -19.89 8.15 -48.02
N HIS A 80 -19.79 6.87 -47.56
CA HIS A 80 -20.13 5.71 -48.39
C HIS A 80 -21.46 5.05 -47.99
N ARG A 81 -22.33 5.76 -47.29
CA ARG A 81 -23.64 5.22 -46.87
C ARG A 81 -24.54 4.95 -48.08
N LYS A 82 -25.30 3.87 -48.07
CA LYS A 82 -26.21 3.43 -49.11
C LYS A 82 -27.23 4.52 -49.51
N SER A 83 -27.70 5.34 -48.54
CA SER A 83 -28.66 6.43 -48.77
C SER A 83 -28.15 7.54 -49.71
N LEU A 84 -26.83 7.61 -49.98
CA LEU A 84 -26.22 8.50 -50.96
C LEU A 84 -26.00 7.85 -52.32
N GLY A 85 -26.55 6.66 -52.58
CA GLY A 85 -26.42 5.94 -53.84
C GLY A 85 -25.07 5.24 -54.06
N HIS A 86 -24.19 5.20 -53.03
CA HIS A 86 -22.93 4.51 -53.15
C HIS A 86 -23.12 3.00 -53.26
N LYS A 87 -22.37 2.38 -54.21
CA LYS A 87 -22.26 0.92 -54.34
C LYS A 87 -21.02 0.45 -53.60
N ALA A 88 -21.08 -0.76 -53.03
CA ALA A 88 -19.92 -1.38 -52.40
C ALA A 88 -18.77 -1.54 -53.42
N ALA A 89 -17.53 -1.34 -52.94
CA ALA A 89 -16.35 -1.62 -53.73
C ALA A 89 -16.19 -3.13 -53.96
N SER A 90 -15.57 -3.52 -55.05
CA SER A 90 -15.40 -4.91 -55.46
C SER A 90 -14.03 -5.52 -55.11
N PHE A 91 -13.19 -4.77 -54.40
CA PHE A 91 -11.90 -5.35 -53.94
C PHE A 91 -12.11 -6.22 -52.71
N HIS A 92 -11.35 -7.31 -52.61
CA HIS A 92 -11.45 -8.29 -51.53
C HIS A 92 -10.17 -8.38 -50.70
N GLU A 93 -9.04 -7.94 -51.26
CA GLU A 93 -7.71 -8.02 -50.65
C GLU A 93 -6.81 -6.87 -51.10
N SER A 94 -5.76 -6.60 -50.31
CA SER A 94 -4.70 -5.68 -50.69
C SER A 94 -3.44 -6.02 -49.93
N THR A 95 -2.53 -6.76 -50.54
CA THR A 95 -1.26 -7.21 -49.92
C THR A 95 -0.46 -6.03 -49.34
N THR A 96 -0.49 -4.86 -49.99
CA THR A 96 0.19 -3.67 -49.47
C THR A 96 -0.39 -3.21 -48.14
N VAL A 97 -1.71 -3.17 -48.02
CA VAL A 97 -2.39 -2.75 -46.76
C VAL A 97 -2.13 -3.80 -45.70
N GLU A 98 -2.16 -5.07 -46.04
CA GLU A 98 -1.89 -6.19 -45.12
C GLU A 98 -0.47 -6.14 -44.55
N ILE A 99 0.53 -5.89 -45.37
CA ILE A 99 1.91 -5.68 -44.95
C ILE A 99 2.00 -4.46 -44.01
N ILE A 100 1.38 -3.31 -44.38
CA ILE A 100 1.43 -2.10 -43.57
C ILE A 100 0.84 -2.32 -42.18
N TRP A 101 -0.37 -2.91 -42.08
CA TRP A 101 -1.00 -3.10 -40.76
C TRP A 101 -0.36 -4.20 -39.89
N THR A 102 0.52 -5.04 -40.50
CA THR A 102 1.35 -6.00 -39.76
C THR A 102 2.66 -5.36 -39.30
N VAL A 103 3.37 -4.70 -40.22
CA VAL A 103 4.73 -4.16 -39.95
C VAL A 103 4.69 -2.93 -39.03
N VAL A 104 3.74 -2.02 -39.25
CA VAL A 104 3.66 -0.79 -38.43
C VAL A 104 3.43 -1.09 -36.93
N PRO A 105 2.45 -1.93 -36.51
CA PRO A 105 2.29 -2.30 -35.12
C PRO A 105 3.51 -3.02 -34.57
N LEU A 106 4.16 -3.90 -35.32
CA LEU A 106 5.38 -4.58 -34.90
C LEU A 106 6.50 -3.58 -34.58
N ILE A 107 6.72 -2.58 -35.43
CA ILE A 107 7.71 -1.53 -35.19
C ILE A 107 7.35 -0.72 -33.94
N ILE A 108 6.07 -0.37 -33.73
CA ILE A 108 5.61 0.34 -32.54
C ILE A 108 5.92 -0.46 -31.29
N VAL A 109 5.58 -1.76 -31.27
CA VAL A 109 5.83 -2.64 -30.10
C VAL A 109 7.34 -2.72 -29.80
N ILE A 110 8.19 -2.91 -30.81
CA ILE A 110 9.66 -2.95 -30.62
C ILE A 110 10.15 -1.60 -30.08
N ALA A 111 9.71 -0.49 -30.63
CA ALA A 111 10.10 0.85 -30.21
C ALA A 111 9.71 1.14 -28.74
N MET A 112 8.57 0.60 -28.28
CA MET A 112 8.13 0.71 -26.89
C MET A 112 8.87 -0.25 -25.95
N ALA A 113 9.20 -1.45 -26.42
CA ALA A 113 9.84 -2.48 -25.60
C ALA A 113 11.25 -2.06 -25.13
N LEU A 114 12.01 -1.34 -25.96
CA LEU A 114 13.38 -0.94 -25.63
C LEU A 114 13.47 -0.03 -24.40
N PRO A 115 12.79 1.14 -24.33
CA PRO A 115 12.82 1.98 -23.13
C PRO A 115 12.15 1.30 -21.93
N ALA A 116 11.06 0.55 -22.13
CA ALA A 116 10.39 -0.18 -21.05
C ALA A 116 11.33 -1.21 -20.38
N THR A 117 12.07 -1.99 -21.19
CA THR A 117 13.05 -2.96 -20.68
C THR A 117 14.15 -2.27 -19.88
N LYS A 118 14.66 -1.11 -20.34
CA LYS A 118 15.66 -0.33 -19.60
C LYS A 118 15.16 0.07 -18.22
N THR A 119 13.93 0.60 -18.15
CA THR A 119 13.33 0.99 -16.87
C THR A 119 13.11 -0.22 -15.94
N VAL A 120 12.61 -1.35 -16.47
CA VAL A 120 12.44 -2.58 -15.67
C VAL A 120 13.77 -3.09 -15.12
N VAL A 121 14.84 -3.10 -15.91
CA VAL A 121 16.17 -3.50 -15.44
C VAL A 121 16.66 -2.55 -14.34
N ALA A 122 16.49 -1.24 -14.49
CA ALA A 122 16.85 -0.25 -13.47
C ALA A 122 16.07 -0.46 -12.17
N MET A 123 14.77 -0.79 -12.23
CA MET A 123 13.94 -1.08 -11.06
C MET A 123 14.40 -2.32 -10.27
N LYS A 124 15.10 -3.25 -10.91
CA LYS A 124 15.61 -4.49 -10.29
C LYS A 124 17.01 -4.37 -9.69
N ASP A 125 17.71 -3.28 -9.93
CA ASP A 125 19.03 -3.05 -9.36
C ASP A 125 18.92 -2.56 -7.90
N THR A 126 18.95 -3.47 -6.95
CA THR A 126 18.95 -3.19 -5.50
C THR A 126 20.35 -3.10 -4.90
N THR A 127 21.41 -3.10 -5.71
CA THR A 127 22.80 -3.02 -5.25
C THR A 127 23.15 -1.63 -4.67
N ASN A 128 24.15 -1.59 -3.82
CA ASN A 128 24.68 -0.35 -3.24
C ASN A 128 23.62 0.54 -2.55
N ALA A 129 22.67 -0.08 -1.85
CA ALA A 129 21.69 0.64 -1.06
C ALA A 129 22.33 1.26 0.19
N ASP A 130 21.98 2.52 0.46
CA ASP A 130 22.43 3.25 1.65
C ASP A 130 21.75 2.72 2.92
N ILE A 131 20.43 2.44 2.80
CA ILE A 131 19.59 1.92 3.89
C ILE A 131 18.82 0.73 3.37
N THR A 132 18.66 -0.29 4.20
CA THR A 132 17.78 -1.42 3.90
C THR A 132 16.70 -1.54 4.97
N ILE A 133 15.44 -1.57 4.53
CA ILE A 133 14.26 -1.67 5.38
C ILE A 133 13.50 -2.93 5.00
N LYS A 134 13.25 -3.81 5.96
CA LYS A 134 12.34 -4.92 5.78
C LYS A 134 10.91 -4.44 6.02
N VAL A 135 10.02 -4.78 5.08
CA VAL A 135 8.60 -4.49 5.14
C VAL A 135 7.83 -5.80 5.27
N THR A 136 7.04 -5.91 6.31
CA THR A 136 6.20 -7.09 6.53
C THR A 136 4.73 -6.68 6.48
N GLY A 137 3.98 -7.31 5.56
CA GLY A 137 2.52 -7.16 5.48
C GLY A 137 1.83 -8.02 6.53
N TYR A 138 0.84 -7.45 7.20
CA TYR A 138 -0.06 -8.11 8.16
C TYR A 138 -1.50 -7.73 7.83
N GLN A 139 -2.46 -8.53 8.22
CA GLN A 139 -3.87 -8.19 8.19
C GLN A 139 -4.23 -7.31 9.40
N TRP A 140 -4.40 -5.97 9.35
CA TRP A 140 -4.24 -5.09 8.19
C TRP A 140 -3.39 -3.91 8.64
N LYS A 141 -2.09 -4.01 8.45
CA LYS A 141 -1.07 -3.04 8.84
C LYS A 141 0.27 -3.38 8.20
N TRP A 142 1.22 -2.47 8.29
CA TRP A 142 2.58 -2.69 7.84
C TRP A 142 3.55 -2.69 9.01
N GLY A 143 4.52 -3.61 8.99
CA GLY A 143 5.67 -3.59 9.89
C GLY A 143 6.92 -3.16 9.16
N TYR A 144 7.71 -2.31 9.78
CA TYR A 144 9.00 -1.83 9.26
C TYR A 144 10.12 -2.16 10.22
N ASP A 145 11.15 -2.85 9.72
CA ASP A 145 12.39 -3.14 10.44
C ASP A 145 13.55 -2.54 9.64
N TYR A 146 14.26 -1.58 10.18
CA TYR A 146 15.47 -1.02 9.59
C TYR A 146 16.63 -1.98 9.87
N ILE A 147 17.06 -2.72 8.86
CA ILE A 147 17.99 -3.86 9.03
C ILE A 147 19.41 -3.57 8.58
N LYS A 148 19.67 -2.43 7.92
CA LYS A 148 21.01 -1.98 7.53
C LYS A 148 21.06 -0.47 7.30
N GLY A 149 22.19 0.15 7.63
CA GLY A 149 22.45 1.58 7.45
C GLY A 149 22.08 2.40 8.68
N GLU A 150 22.07 3.73 8.53
CA GLU A 150 21.61 4.61 9.60
C GLU A 150 20.14 4.30 9.91
N GLY A 151 19.84 4.13 11.19
CA GLY A 151 18.52 3.64 11.64
C GLY A 151 18.47 2.15 11.94
N GLU A 152 19.53 1.38 11.68
CA GLU A 152 19.57 -0.05 12.02
C GLU A 152 19.11 -0.31 13.46
N GLY A 153 18.20 -1.30 13.60
CA GLY A 153 17.57 -1.66 14.86
C GLY A 153 16.27 -0.91 15.17
N VAL A 154 15.87 0.09 14.37
CA VAL A 154 14.54 0.71 14.49
C VAL A 154 13.49 -0.24 13.94
N SER A 155 12.43 -0.49 14.72
CA SER A 155 11.29 -1.34 14.33
C SER A 155 9.99 -0.77 14.87
N PHE A 156 8.93 -0.81 14.05
CA PHE A 156 7.58 -0.36 14.44
C PHE A 156 6.49 -0.88 13.50
N LEU A 157 5.26 -0.78 13.95
CA LEU A 157 4.07 -1.00 13.14
C LEU A 157 3.50 0.34 12.66
N GLN A 158 2.88 0.32 11.50
CA GLN A 158 2.13 1.43 10.91
C GLN A 158 0.69 0.99 10.73
N THR A 159 -0.25 1.68 11.38
CA THR A 159 -1.68 1.39 11.33
C THR A 159 -2.48 2.62 10.93
N LEU A 160 -3.63 2.40 10.30
CA LEU A 160 -4.56 3.47 9.95
C LEU A 160 -5.10 4.16 11.20
N THR A 161 -5.12 5.49 11.20
CA THR A 161 -5.68 6.31 12.31
C THR A 161 -7.05 6.89 11.99
N THR A 162 -7.56 6.75 10.76
CA THR A 162 -8.90 7.23 10.39
C THR A 162 -9.97 6.63 11.31
N PRO A 163 -10.77 7.46 12.01
CA PRO A 163 -11.81 6.99 12.91
C PRO A 163 -12.88 6.14 12.21
N ARG A 164 -13.38 5.12 12.90
CA ARG A 164 -14.42 4.23 12.36
C ARG A 164 -15.72 4.97 12.01
N GLU A 165 -16.03 6.04 12.72
CA GLU A 165 -17.19 6.90 12.45
C GLU A 165 -17.11 7.54 11.06
N GLN A 166 -15.91 7.95 10.62
CA GLN A 166 -15.68 8.45 9.25
C GLN A 166 -15.84 7.31 8.22
N ILE A 167 -15.30 6.13 8.51
CA ILE A 167 -15.40 4.96 7.63
C ILE A 167 -16.86 4.53 7.45
N ASN A 168 -17.64 4.55 8.52
CA ASN A 168 -19.04 4.17 8.52
C ASN A 168 -19.99 5.30 8.06
N ASN A 169 -19.48 6.43 7.56
CA ASN A 169 -20.22 7.63 7.17
C ASN A 169 -21.09 8.23 8.29
N GLN A 170 -20.63 8.11 9.53
CA GLN A 170 -21.28 8.69 10.73
C GLN A 170 -20.65 10.03 11.14
N ALA A 171 -19.49 10.38 10.57
CA ALA A 171 -18.79 11.65 10.74
C ALA A 171 -18.25 12.16 9.41
N GLU A 172 -17.99 13.48 9.35
CA GLU A 172 -17.35 14.10 8.18
C GLU A 172 -15.94 13.55 7.96
N LYS A 173 -15.61 13.30 6.68
CA LYS A 173 -14.30 12.75 6.30
C LYS A 173 -13.24 13.85 6.32
N SER A 174 -12.11 13.55 6.96
CA SER A 174 -10.93 14.42 6.94
C SER A 174 -10.32 14.52 5.54
N THR A 175 -9.48 15.53 5.31
CA THR A 175 -8.71 15.68 4.06
C THR A 175 -7.72 14.53 3.84
N THR A 176 -7.31 13.87 4.91
CA THR A 176 -6.38 12.72 4.94
C THR A 176 -7.08 11.38 5.15
N TYR A 177 -8.38 11.34 4.81
CA TYR A 177 -9.21 10.14 4.93
C TYR A 177 -8.56 8.90 4.29
N LEU A 178 -8.39 7.85 5.06
CA LEU A 178 -7.81 6.55 4.70
C LEU A 178 -6.31 6.57 4.34
N VAL A 179 -5.58 7.65 4.61
CA VAL A 179 -4.13 7.73 4.37
C VAL A 179 -3.32 8.08 5.62
N ASP A 180 -3.97 8.59 6.69
CA ASP A 180 -3.31 8.88 7.96
C ASP A 180 -2.91 7.62 8.70
N VAL A 181 -1.71 7.66 9.28
CA VAL A 181 -1.13 6.55 10.03
C VAL A 181 -0.58 7.03 11.37
N ASP A 182 -0.46 6.10 12.32
CA ASP A 182 0.11 6.36 13.64
C ASP A 182 1.64 6.54 13.63
N ASN A 183 2.34 5.87 12.72
CA ASN A 183 3.79 5.93 12.56
C ASN A 183 4.18 6.00 11.09
N GLU A 184 4.74 7.12 10.64
CA GLU A 184 5.27 7.24 9.29
C GLU A 184 6.61 6.48 9.16
N MET A 185 6.85 5.83 8.02
CA MET A 185 8.18 5.35 7.66
C MET A 185 9.04 6.55 7.24
N VAL A 186 10.15 6.80 7.90
CA VAL A 186 10.99 7.98 7.65
C VAL A 186 12.27 7.59 6.92
N VAL A 187 12.61 8.32 5.86
CA VAL A 187 13.83 8.10 5.08
C VAL A 187 14.47 9.42 4.67
N PRO A 188 15.80 9.48 4.50
CA PRO A 188 16.48 10.69 4.04
C PRO A 188 16.35 10.86 2.53
N VAL A 189 16.26 12.12 2.08
CA VAL A 189 16.21 12.49 0.66
C VAL A 189 17.52 12.13 -0.04
N GLY A 190 17.45 11.72 -1.31
CA GLY A 190 18.62 11.42 -2.15
C GLY A 190 19.32 10.10 -1.85
N LYS A 191 18.96 9.37 -0.80
CA LYS A 191 19.53 8.05 -0.47
C LYS A 191 18.80 6.92 -1.17
N LYS A 192 19.53 5.88 -1.55
CA LYS A 192 18.96 4.65 -2.13
C LYS A 192 18.44 3.74 -1.02
N ILE A 193 17.15 3.59 -0.96
CA ILE A 193 16.44 2.77 0.05
C ILE A 193 16.09 1.44 -0.59
N ARG A 194 16.66 0.35 -0.10
CA ARG A 194 16.26 -1.02 -0.48
C ARG A 194 15.14 -1.46 0.44
N MET A 195 14.03 -1.90 -0.16
CA MET A 195 12.88 -2.46 0.52
C MET A 195 12.89 -3.97 0.36
N VAL A 196 12.96 -4.70 1.46
CA VAL A 196 12.87 -6.17 1.48
C VAL A 196 11.49 -6.55 1.97
N THR A 197 10.64 -7.06 1.09
CA THR A 197 9.22 -7.28 1.38
C THR A 197 8.90 -8.76 1.62
N THR A 198 8.05 -9.00 2.60
CA THR A 198 7.45 -10.30 2.92
C THR A 198 6.09 -10.09 3.60
N ALA A 199 5.35 -11.15 3.86
CA ALA A 199 4.12 -11.09 4.64
C ALA A 199 4.08 -12.18 5.70
N ASN A 200 3.31 -11.94 6.77
CA ASN A 200 3.15 -12.87 7.89
C ASN A 200 1.94 -13.82 7.71
N ASP A 201 0.96 -13.42 6.92
CA ASP A 201 -0.35 -14.08 6.85
C ASP A 201 -0.82 -14.36 5.40
N VAL A 202 -1.23 -13.35 4.66
CA VAL A 202 -1.70 -13.47 3.26
C VAL A 202 -0.82 -12.61 2.34
N ILE A 203 -1.08 -12.64 1.03
CA ILE A 203 -0.38 -11.76 0.09
C ILE A 203 -0.88 -10.33 0.28
N HIS A 204 0.05 -9.39 0.36
CA HIS A 204 -0.14 -7.94 0.32
C HIS A 204 0.73 -7.36 -0.78
N SER A 205 0.58 -6.06 -1.09
CA SER A 205 1.50 -5.38 -2.01
C SER A 205 1.80 -3.97 -1.51
N TRP A 206 3.08 -3.69 -1.29
CA TRP A 206 3.56 -2.39 -0.87
C TRP A 206 3.71 -1.47 -2.07
N THR A 207 2.91 -0.39 -2.14
CA THR A 207 2.82 0.44 -3.34
C THR A 207 2.80 1.92 -2.97
N ILE A 208 3.70 2.70 -3.59
CA ILE A 208 3.68 4.17 -3.55
C ILE A 208 3.76 4.69 -4.99
N PRO A 209 2.64 5.21 -5.52
CA PRO A 209 2.58 5.67 -6.91
C PRO A 209 3.58 6.78 -7.23
N ALA A 210 3.77 7.76 -6.33
CA ALA A 210 4.72 8.84 -6.51
C ALA A 210 6.19 8.37 -6.61
N PHE A 211 6.51 7.18 -6.08
CA PHE A 211 7.84 6.57 -6.18
C PHE A 211 7.98 5.64 -7.38
N GLY A 212 6.89 5.31 -8.06
CA GLY A 212 6.87 4.31 -9.13
C GLY A 212 7.16 2.90 -8.63
N VAL A 213 6.83 2.61 -7.37
CA VAL A 213 7.11 1.31 -6.73
C VAL A 213 5.82 0.56 -6.44
N LYS A 214 5.81 -0.71 -6.85
CA LYS A 214 4.85 -1.74 -6.44
C LYS A 214 5.62 -3.03 -6.23
N GLN A 215 5.56 -3.58 -5.02
CA GLN A 215 6.22 -4.86 -4.72
C GLN A 215 5.32 -5.72 -3.83
N ASP A 216 5.03 -6.93 -4.31
CA ASP A 216 4.23 -7.87 -3.56
C ASP A 216 4.99 -8.41 -2.34
N ALA A 217 4.28 -8.50 -1.24
CA ALA A 217 4.70 -9.07 0.02
C ALA A 217 4.01 -10.42 0.20
N ILE A 218 4.76 -11.52 -0.02
CA ILE A 218 4.22 -12.88 -0.12
C ILE A 218 4.67 -13.71 1.08
N PRO A 219 3.77 -14.41 1.79
CA PRO A 219 4.14 -15.27 2.90
C PRO A 219 5.13 -16.37 2.46
N GLY A 220 6.21 -16.55 3.23
CA GLY A 220 7.25 -17.53 2.95
C GLY A 220 8.24 -17.14 1.84
N PHE A 221 8.05 -16.00 1.17
CA PHE A 221 8.96 -15.47 0.16
C PHE A 221 9.54 -14.14 0.61
N VAL A 222 10.74 -13.86 0.13
CA VAL A 222 11.40 -12.55 0.30
C VAL A 222 11.59 -11.96 -1.09
N ARG A 223 11.06 -10.76 -1.29
CA ARG A 223 11.21 -9.98 -2.52
C ARG A 223 11.91 -8.68 -2.17
N ASP A 224 12.54 -8.06 -3.15
CA ASP A 224 13.12 -6.73 -2.94
C ASP A 224 12.86 -5.79 -4.10
N THR A 225 12.85 -4.52 -3.77
CA THR A 225 12.75 -3.39 -4.65
C THR A 225 13.54 -2.23 -4.04
N TRP A 226 13.59 -1.10 -4.71
CA TRP A 226 14.26 0.08 -4.20
C TRP A 226 13.60 1.36 -4.70
N PHE A 227 13.86 2.44 -4.00
CA PHE A 227 13.58 3.79 -4.45
C PHE A 227 14.63 4.77 -3.97
N ARG A 228 14.69 5.94 -4.62
CA ARG A 228 15.46 7.10 -4.19
C ARG A 228 14.55 8.30 -4.34
N ALA A 229 14.05 8.82 -3.24
CA ALA A 229 13.20 10.00 -3.25
C ALA A 229 14.08 11.25 -3.44
N GLU A 230 13.71 12.09 -4.40
CA GLU A 230 14.45 13.31 -4.76
C GLU A 230 13.84 14.57 -4.18
N LYS A 231 12.72 14.44 -3.46
CA LYS A 231 11.97 15.54 -2.85
C LYS A 231 11.61 15.18 -1.42
N THR A 232 11.72 16.15 -0.51
CA THR A 232 11.20 16.02 0.86
C THR A 232 9.67 16.13 0.86
N GLY A 233 9.03 15.58 1.89
CA GLY A 233 7.56 15.59 2.07
C GLY A 233 7.05 14.22 2.48
N THR A 234 5.74 14.11 2.73
CA THR A 234 5.10 12.83 3.01
C THR A 234 4.45 12.28 1.74
N PHE A 235 4.76 11.03 1.40
CA PHE A 235 4.25 10.33 0.23
C PHE A 235 3.39 9.16 0.67
N TYR A 236 2.23 9.04 0.03
CA TYR A 236 1.20 8.09 0.43
C TYR A 236 1.07 6.95 -0.57
N GLY A 237 0.75 5.80 -0.04
CA GLY A 237 0.49 4.59 -0.79
C GLY A 237 -0.56 3.72 -0.11
N GLN A 238 -0.83 2.59 -0.70
CA GLN A 238 -1.81 1.64 -0.19
C GLN A 238 -1.39 0.20 -0.49
N CYS A 239 -1.96 -0.74 0.24
CA CYS A 239 -1.93 -2.13 -0.17
C CYS A 239 -2.63 -2.28 -1.52
N SER A 240 -1.96 -2.85 -2.51
CA SER A 240 -2.48 -3.00 -3.88
C SER A 240 -2.66 -4.46 -4.30
N GLU A 241 -2.73 -5.38 -3.34
CA GLU A 241 -3.12 -6.78 -3.53
C GLU A 241 -4.20 -7.14 -2.51
N LEU A 242 -5.33 -7.73 -3.00
CA LEU A 242 -6.49 -8.04 -2.15
C LEU A 242 -6.09 -8.98 -1.01
N CYS A 243 -6.14 -8.49 0.22
CA CYS A 243 -5.67 -9.18 1.42
C CYS A 243 -6.76 -9.44 2.49
N GLY A 244 -8.02 -9.27 2.15
CA GLY A 244 -9.18 -9.53 3.03
C GLY A 244 -10.08 -8.32 3.27
N LYS A 245 -10.91 -8.37 4.31
CA LYS A 245 -11.99 -7.41 4.55
C LYS A 245 -11.54 -5.96 4.82
N GLU A 246 -10.35 -5.78 5.37
CA GLU A 246 -9.80 -4.46 5.70
C GLU A 246 -8.69 -4.04 4.71
N HIS A 247 -8.69 -4.63 3.51
CA HIS A 247 -7.70 -4.34 2.47
C HIS A 247 -7.53 -2.83 2.19
N ALA A 248 -8.63 -2.08 2.16
CA ALA A 248 -8.62 -0.63 1.93
C ALA A 248 -8.15 0.19 3.15
N PHE A 249 -7.93 -0.44 4.31
CA PHE A 249 -7.69 0.21 5.59
C PHE A 249 -6.28 -0.05 6.14
N MET A 250 -5.31 -0.30 5.26
CA MET A 250 -3.89 -0.44 5.58
C MET A 250 -3.02 0.44 4.65
N PRO A 251 -3.10 1.75 4.83
CA PRO A 251 -2.32 2.70 4.03
C PRO A 251 -0.83 2.62 4.32
N ILE A 252 -0.07 3.29 3.46
CA ILE A 252 1.36 3.50 3.58
C ILE A 252 1.62 5.00 3.61
N ALA A 253 2.41 5.46 4.58
CA ALA A 253 2.91 6.82 4.60
C ALA A 253 4.44 6.81 4.79
N VAL A 254 5.13 7.44 3.86
CA VAL A 254 6.59 7.60 3.88
C VAL A 254 6.94 9.07 3.96
N LYS A 255 7.59 9.47 5.02
CA LYS A 255 8.09 10.83 5.22
C LYS A 255 9.55 10.91 4.77
N VAL A 256 9.78 11.68 3.74
CA VAL A 256 11.13 11.96 3.23
C VAL A 256 11.61 13.27 3.85
N VAL A 257 12.75 13.22 4.52
CA VAL A 257 13.30 14.32 5.30
C VAL A 257 14.75 14.61 4.88
N THR A 258 15.34 15.69 5.38
CA THR A 258 16.78 15.95 5.22
C THR A 258 17.61 14.94 6.02
N ASP A 259 18.91 14.79 5.70
CA ASP A 259 19.80 13.91 6.46
C ASP A 259 19.83 14.27 7.95
N ALA A 260 19.86 15.56 8.31
CA ALA A 260 19.89 16.01 9.71
C ALA A 260 18.61 15.66 10.48
N GLU A 261 17.44 15.86 9.85
CA GLU A 261 16.15 15.48 10.43
C GLU A 261 16.04 13.95 10.58
N TYR A 262 16.59 13.21 9.64
CA TYR A 262 16.62 11.74 9.69
C TYR A 262 17.45 11.24 10.88
N THR A 263 18.67 11.76 11.05
CA THR A 263 19.53 11.42 12.20
C THR A 263 18.83 11.72 13.53
N THR A 264 18.17 12.87 13.63
CA THR A 264 17.39 13.25 14.81
C THR A 264 16.25 12.27 15.07
N TRP A 265 15.47 11.95 14.03
CA TRP A 265 14.37 11.00 14.12
C TRP A 265 14.84 9.59 14.56
N VAL A 266 15.97 9.11 14.02
CA VAL A 266 16.56 7.81 14.42
C VAL A 266 16.89 7.80 15.91
N ALA A 267 17.53 8.87 16.39
CA ALA A 267 17.90 8.97 17.81
C ALA A 267 16.66 8.99 18.73
N GLU A 268 15.65 9.77 18.37
CA GLU A 268 14.39 9.85 19.11
C GLU A 268 13.64 8.52 19.07
N LYS A 269 13.55 7.85 17.90
CA LYS A 269 12.87 6.58 17.77
C LYS A 269 13.54 5.48 18.58
N LYS A 270 14.87 5.40 18.54
CA LYS A 270 15.65 4.48 19.40
C LYS A 270 15.42 4.75 20.89
N LYS A 271 15.36 6.03 21.31
CA LYS A 271 15.05 6.42 22.68
C LYS A 271 13.65 5.99 23.09
N GLN A 272 12.65 6.20 22.21
CA GLN A 272 11.28 5.75 22.44
C GLN A 272 11.20 4.22 22.57
N MET A 273 11.87 3.50 21.66
CA MET A 273 11.93 2.04 21.71
C MET A 273 12.60 1.53 22.99
N ALA A 274 13.70 2.15 23.41
CA ALA A 274 14.38 1.81 24.65
C ALA A 274 13.50 2.07 25.88
N ALA A 275 12.71 3.14 25.87
CA ALA A 275 11.75 3.45 26.94
C ALA A 275 10.56 2.49 26.97
N LEU A 276 10.21 1.91 25.80
CA LEU A 276 9.16 0.89 25.66
C LEU A 276 9.70 -0.54 25.75
N ALA A 277 11.04 -0.71 25.71
CA ALA A 277 11.69 -2.00 25.90
C ALA A 277 11.44 -2.47 27.34
N ASP A 278 10.38 -3.22 27.45
CA ASP A 278 9.99 -3.81 28.72
C ASP A 278 11.02 -4.87 29.14
N ASP A 279 11.54 -4.72 30.33
CA ASP A 279 12.36 -5.78 30.96
C ASP A 279 11.47 -7.01 31.17
N PRO A 280 11.70 -8.12 30.46
CA PRO A 280 10.89 -9.32 30.59
C PRO A 280 11.05 -10.00 31.97
N THR A 281 12.03 -9.56 32.76
CA THR A 281 12.23 -10.03 34.13
C THR A 281 11.40 -9.25 35.15
N LYS A 282 10.87 -8.08 34.75
CA LYS A 282 10.00 -7.26 35.62
C LYS A 282 8.68 -7.96 35.85
N THR A 283 8.26 -7.95 37.13
CA THR A 283 6.92 -8.39 37.52
C THR A 283 5.94 -7.23 37.41
N PHE A 284 4.82 -7.46 36.76
CA PHE A 284 3.76 -6.49 36.54
C PHE A 284 2.53 -6.80 37.37
N THR A 285 1.79 -5.77 37.75
CA THR A 285 0.48 -5.92 38.41
C THR A 285 -0.62 -6.27 37.41
N MET A 286 -1.76 -6.71 37.89
CA MET A 286 -2.94 -7.01 37.07
C MET A 286 -3.39 -5.79 36.27
N ASP A 287 -3.44 -4.63 36.91
CA ASP A 287 -3.92 -3.39 36.23
C ASP A 287 -2.96 -2.90 35.17
N GLU A 288 -1.64 -2.97 35.43
CA GLU A 288 -0.64 -2.61 34.40
C GLU A 288 -0.76 -3.50 33.16
N LEU A 289 -0.88 -4.82 33.32
CA LEU A 289 -1.00 -5.73 32.18
C LEU A 289 -2.37 -5.65 31.51
N LYS A 290 -3.45 -5.38 32.24
CA LYS A 290 -4.77 -5.16 31.63
C LYS A 290 -4.78 -3.90 30.76
N GLN A 291 -4.26 -2.77 31.23
CA GLN A 291 -4.20 -1.53 30.45
C GLN A 291 -3.31 -1.66 29.20
N ARG A 292 -2.16 -2.32 29.32
CA ARG A 292 -1.28 -2.62 28.19
C ARG A 292 -1.95 -3.60 27.21
N GLY A 293 -2.55 -4.65 27.76
CA GLY A 293 -3.22 -5.70 27.00
C GLY A 293 -4.42 -5.19 26.21
N GLU A 294 -5.16 -4.21 26.73
CA GLU A 294 -6.23 -3.52 26.01
C GLU A 294 -5.69 -2.81 24.75
N LYS A 295 -4.57 -2.08 24.88
CA LYS A 295 -3.93 -1.41 23.74
C LYS A 295 -3.41 -2.41 22.71
N VAL A 296 -2.73 -3.48 23.17
CA VAL A 296 -2.24 -4.56 22.28
C VAL A 296 -3.42 -5.25 21.59
N TYR A 297 -4.51 -5.50 22.30
CA TYR A 297 -5.73 -6.10 21.75
C TYR A 297 -6.36 -5.20 20.68
N ALA A 298 -6.53 -3.92 20.99
CA ALA A 298 -7.12 -2.95 20.04
C ALA A 298 -6.33 -2.88 18.73
N SER A 299 -4.99 -2.86 18.82
CA SER A 299 -4.10 -2.73 17.66
C SER A 299 -3.91 -4.03 16.86
N ASN A 300 -4.06 -5.20 17.50
CA ASN A 300 -3.63 -6.47 16.90
C ASN A 300 -4.75 -7.50 16.76
N CYS A 301 -5.76 -7.48 17.61
CA CYS A 301 -6.74 -8.56 17.76
C CYS A 301 -8.17 -8.14 17.42
N ALA A 302 -8.53 -6.89 17.73
CA ALA A 302 -9.91 -6.38 17.63
C ALA A 302 -10.45 -6.36 16.20
N ALA A 303 -9.59 -6.25 15.20
CA ALA A 303 -9.99 -6.28 13.79
C ALA A 303 -10.70 -7.60 13.40
N CYS A 304 -10.26 -8.72 13.98
CA CYS A 304 -10.87 -10.04 13.76
C CYS A 304 -11.84 -10.43 14.88
N HIS A 305 -11.42 -10.28 16.12
CA HIS A 305 -12.19 -10.73 17.29
C HIS A 305 -13.20 -9.69 17.81
N MET A 306 -13.32 -8.53 17.15
CA MET A 306 -14.15 -7.38 17.47
C MET A 306 -13.75 -6.69 18.80
N PRO A 307 -13.97 -5.36 18.96
CA PRO A 307 -13.60 -4.66 20.21
C PRO A 307 -14.28 -5.23 21.46
N ASN A 308 -15.47 -5.79 21.30
CA ASN A 308 -16.25 -6.43 22.38
C ASN A 308 -15.90 -7.91 22.62
N GLY A 309 -14.90 -8.44 21.95
CA GLY A 309 -14.46 -9.83 22.08
C GLY A 309 -15.43 -10.89 21.53
N LYS A 310 -16.54 -10.52 20.89
CA LYS A 310 -17.57 -11.50 20.45
C LYS A 310 -17.24 -12.17 19.11
N GLY A 311 -16.23 -11.71 18.40
CA GLY A 311 -15.91 -12.21 17.06
C GLY A 311 -16.95 -11.81 16.02
N ALA A 312 -16.71 -12.19 14.74
CA ALA A 312 -17.65 -11.98 13.65
C ALA A 312 -17.41 -12.96 12.52
N GLY A 313 -18.47 -13.54 11.96
CA GLY A 313 -18.38 -14.48 10.85
C GLY A 313 -17.51 -15.70 11.16
N ALA A 314 -16.41 -15.89 10.42
CA ALA A 314 -15.46 -16.99 10.62
C ALA A 314 -14.50 -16.77 11.80
N PHE A 315 -14.48 -15.57 12.40
CA PHE A 315 -13.58 -15.23 13.49
C PHE A 315 -14.24 -15.53 14.84
N PRO A 316 -13.66 -16.43 15.66
CA PRO A 316 -14.29 -16.87 16.91
C PRO A 316 -14.35 -15.74 17.96
N GLY A 317 -15.37 -15.76 18.81
CA GLY A 317 -15.42 -14.92 20.00
C GLY A 317 -14.36 -15.36 21.03
N LEU A 318 -13.82 -14.37 21.74
CA LEU A 318 -12.93 -14.58 22.89
C LEU A 318 -13.69 -14.43 24.22
N ASP A 319 -14.77 -13.65 24.22
CA ASP A 319 -15.69 -13.54 25.33
C ASP A 319 -16.41 -14.88 25.52
N GLY A 320 -16.30 -15.48 26.72
CA GLY A 320 -16.84 -16.81 27.02
C GLY A 320 -16.12 -17.98 26.34
N SER A 321 -15.01 -17.75 25.66
CA SER A 321 -14.30 -18.80 24.90
C SER A 321 -13.72 -19.88 25.82
N LYS A 322 -14.01 -21.16 25.49
CA LYS A 322 -13.43 -22.31 26.18
C LYS A 322 -11.88 -22.34 26.14
N VAL A 323 -11.28 -21.79 25.10
CA VAL A 323 -9.82 -21.68 24.98
C VAL A 323 -9.29 -20.60 25.93
N VAL A 324 -9.95 -19.44 25.95
CA VAL A 324 -9.54 -18.31 26.80
C VAL A 324 -9.76 -18.60 28.29
N LEU A 325 -10.85 -19.26 28.64
CA LEU A 325 -11.19 -19.63 30.01
C LEU A 325 -10.54 -20.96 30.46
N GLY A 326 -9.99 -21.72 29.51
CA GLY A 326 -9.37 -23.04 29.79
C GLY A 326 -7.89 -22.94 30.18
N PRO A 327 -7.15 -24.10 30.10
CA PRO A 327 -5.73 -24.13 30.40
C PRO A 327 -4.91 -23.13 29.59
N LYS A 328 -3.93 -22.47 30.22
CA LYS A 328 -3.08 -21.43 29.64
C LYS A 328 -2.29 -21.90 28.41
N ASP A 329 -1.85 -23.17 28.42
CA ASP A 329 -1.01 -23.77 27.36
C ASP A 329 -1.68 -23.71 25.98
N ALA A 330 -3.00 -23.90 25.92
CA ALA A 330 -3.75 -23.79 24.67
C ALA A 330 -3.68 -22.36 24.08
N GLN A 331 -3.73 -21.35 24.92
CA GLN A 331 -3.65 -19.95 24.50
C GLN A 331 -2.21 -19.56 24.15
N TYR A 332 -1.19 -19.99 24.92
CA TYR A 332 0.22 -19.85 24.56
C TYR A 332 0.51 -20.42 23.19
N LYS A 333 0.07 -21.66 22.95
CA LYS A 333 0.28 -22.33 21.65
C LYS A 333 -0.33 -21.55 20.49
N ILE A 334 -1.56 -21.07 20.64
CA ILE A 334 -2.22 -20.29 19.59
C ILE A 334 -1.50 -18.97 19.32
N LEU A 335 -1.10 -18.24 20.36
CA LEU A 335 -0.38 -16.97 20.20
C LEU A 335 1.01 -17.16 19.57
N LEU A 336 1.73 -18.21 19.95
CA LEU A 336 3.10 -18.44 19.47
C LEU A 336 3.18 -19.19 18.12
N GLN A 337 2.20 -20.01 17.79
CA GLN A 337 2.24 -20.88 16.60
C GLN A 337 1.17 -20.54 15.55
N GLY A 338 0.13 -19.76 15.96
CA GLY A 338 -1.06 -19.54 15.15
C GLY A 338 -2.02 -20.73 15.17
N LYS A 339 -3.19 -20.56 14.55
CA LYS A 339 -4.19 -21.62 14.36
C LYS A 339 -5.14 -21.30 13.23
N GLY A 340 -5.11 -22.07 12.15
CA GLY A 340 -5.95 -21.81 10.97
C GLY A 340 -5.64 -20.43 10.37
N ALA A 341 -6.65 -19.55 10.27
CA ALA A 341 -6.47 -18.19 9.76
C ALA A 341 -5.82 -17.22 10.77
N MET A 342 -5.68 -17.61 12.05
CA MET A 342 -5.02 -16.78 13.06
C MET A 342 -3.50 -16.91 12.93
N PRO A 343 -2.77 -15.81 12.61
CA PRO A 343 -1.33 -15.86 12.44
C PRO A 343 -0.60 -16.10 13.77
N LYS A 344 0.66 -16.48 13.69
CA LYS A 344 1.59 -16.47 14.83
C LYS A 344 2.00 -15.02 15.15
N TRP A 345 2.06 -14.67 16.42
CA TRP A 345 2.35 -13.31 16.88
C TRP A 345 3.82 -13.14 17.29
N THR A 346 4.74 -13.48 16.39
CA THR A 346 6.19 -13.42 16.66
C THR A 346 6.73 -11.99 16.78
N GLN A 347 6.01 -11.02 16.28
CA GLN A 347 6.35 -9.59 16.37
C GLN A 347 6.02 -8.97 17.74
N LEU A 348 5.18 -9.60 18.56
CA LEU A 348 4.90 -9.17 19.90
C LEU A 348 5.97 -9.71 20.86
N ASN A 349 6.49 -8.84 21.74
CA ASN A 349 7.41 -9.24 22.79
C ASN A 349 6.68 -10.00 23.91
N ASP A 350 7.43 -10.57 24.86
CA ASP A 350 6.84 -11.39 25.93
C ASP A 350 5.96 -10.58 26.88
N VAL A 351 6.23 -9.27 27.06
CA VAL A 351 5.38 -8.38 27.87
C VAL A 351 4.07 -8.09 27.16
N GLU A 352 4.08 -7.82 25.85
CA GLU A 352 2.88 -7.61 25.06
C GLU A 352 2.00 -8.86 24.99
N LEU A 353 2.61 -10.03 24.82
CA LEU A 353 1.89 -11.31 24.83
C LEU A 353 1.28 -11.61 26.21
N ALA A 354 2.01 -11.37 27.28
CA ALA A 354 1.52 -11.52 28.64
C ALA A 354 0.37 -10.55 28.94
N ALA A 355 0.51 -9.31 28.48
CA ALA A 355 -0.49 -8.27 28.64
C ALA A 355 -1.80 -8.61 27.90
N VAL A 356 -1.73 -8.97 26.62
CA VAL A 356 -2.94 -9.30 25.83
C VAL A 356 -3.62 -10.57 26.34
N MET A 357 -2.85 -11.56 26.78
CA MET A 357 -3.40 -12.77 27.38
C MET A 357 -4.07 -12.48 28.73
N THR A 358 -3.43 -11.67 29.60
CA THR A 358 -4.03 -11.21 30.85
C THR A 358 -5.32 -10.43 30.58
N TYR A 359 -5.32 -9.52 29.61
CA TYR A 359 -6.49 -8.75 29.22
C TYR A 359 -7.64 -9.67 28.76
N THR A 360 -7.41 -10.52 27.77
CA THR A 360 -8.47 -11.36 27.20
C THR A 360 -9.07 -12.33 28.21
N ARG A 361 -8.29 -12.79 29.20
CA ARG A 361 -8.76 -13.65 30.29
C ARG A 361 -9.56 -12.91 31.37
N ASN A 362 -9.48 -11.57 31.41
CA ASN A 362 -10.11 -10.74 32.44
C ASN A 362 -10.93 -9.57 31.88
N ALA A 363 -11.24 -9.58 30.58
CA ALA A 363 -12.04 -8.56 29.90
C ALA A 363 -13.44 -9.10 29.56
N TRP A 364 -14.35 -8.18 29.29
CA TRP A 364 -15.77 -8.45 28.93
C TRP A 364 -16.46 -9.29 30.00
N GLY A 365 -16.97 -10.47 29.63
CA GLY A 365 -17.55 -11.45 30.54
C GLY A 365 -16.52 -12.39 31.19
N ASN A 366 -15.27 -12.39 30.72
CA ASN A 366 -14.20 -13.24 31.24
C ASN A 366 -13.66 -12.71 32.57
N LYS A 367 -13.63 -13.54 33.59
CA LYS A 367 -13.22 -13.18 34.97
C LYS A 367 -12.38 -14.30 35.60
N THR A 368 -11.28 -14.69 34.91
CA THR A 368 -10.46 -15.80 35.46
C THR A 368 -9.63 -15.39 36.69
N GLY A 369 -9.36 -14.11 36.88
CA GLY A 369 -8.45 -13.61 37.91
C GLY A 369 -6.98 -13.96 37.64
N GLU A 370 -6.65 -14.59 36.54
CA GLU A 370 -5.29 -15.02 36.22
C GLU A 370 -4.45 -13.91 35.67
N LEU A 371 -3.28 -13.73 36.27
CA LEU A 371 -2.24 -12.81 35.86
C LEU A 371 -1.14 -13.59 35.13
N ILE A 372 -0.87 -13.21 33.88
CA ILE A 372 0.16 -13.84 33.06
C ILE A 372 1.39 -12.94 33.07
N GLN A 373 2.51 -13.44 33.55
CA GLN A 373 3.75 -12.66 33.56
C GLN A 373 4.56 -12.86 32.26
N PRO A 374 5.41 -11.90 31.87
CA PRO A 374 6.30 -12.03 30.70
C PRO A 374 7.15 -13.31 30.76
N LYS A 375 7.65 -13.66 31.94
CA LYS A 375 8.43 -14.89 32.16
C LYS A 375 7.70 -16.16 31.72
N ASP A 376 6.37 -16.18 31.79
CA ASP A 376 5.58 -17.34 31.35
C ASP A 376 5.72 -17.54 29.82
N PHE A 377 5.75 -16.44 29.06
CA PHE A 377 5.99 -16.51 27.61
C PHE A 377 7.44 -16.84 27.26
N THR A 378 8.42 -16.29 27.99
CA THR A 378 9.83 -16.69 27.84
C THR A 378 9.99 -18.20 28.02
N THR A 379 9.36 -18.78 29.05
CA THR A 379 9.35 -20.23 29.30
C THR A 379 8.63 -20.99 28.19
N ALA A 380 7.46 -20.52 27.75
CA ALA A 380 6.70 -21.17 26.68
C ALA A 380 7.42 -21.16 25.33
N ARG A 381 8.23 -20.13 25.04
CA ARG A 381 9.09 -20.08 23.84
C ARG A 381 10.25 -21.07 23.92
N ALA A 382 10.82 -21.26 25.10
CA ALA A 382 11.95 -22.20 25.32
C ALA A 382 11.53 -23.66 25.29
N ALA A 383 10.26 -23.95 25.55
CA ALA A 383 9.70 -25.32 25.55
C ALA A 383 9.40 -25.90 24.15
N LYS A 384 9.92 -25.29 23.07
CA LYS A 384 9.77 -25.75 21.67
C LYS A 384 10.76 -26.79 21.28
#